data_b197a797a0a91f615f8f17daa9e0083c
#
_entry.id   b197a797a0a91f615f8f17daa9e0083c
#
_cell.length_a   1.000
_cell.length_b   1.000
_cell.length_c   1.000
_cell.angle_alpha   90.00
_cell.angle_beta   90.00
_cell.angle_gamma   90.00
#
_symmetry.space_group_name_H-M   'P 1'
#
loop_
_entity.id
_entity.type
_entity.pdbx_description
1 polymer ?
#
loop_
_entity_poly.entity_id
_entity_poly.type
_entity_poly.pdbx_seq_one_letter_code
_entity_poly.pdbx_strand_id
1 'polypeptide(L)'
;MATTQITPDSNVVTAEILIAAPPDRVFQALTDPKQMSQWWGEKGMYRVTANASDLRPGGKWSSSGVGADGKEFTVDSEYLEIDRPRLLVYTWNPSFYHAVKTTVRCELEPRDVHGLQHRGPQRVGTGTLVKIRQQGFAGNLEAATGHSRGWVRVLGWMQAFVERGETIETRT
;
A
#
# COMPACT_ATOMS: atom_id res chain seq x y z
N MET A 1 9.90 -3.11 -9.86
CA MET A 1 9.15 -4.25 -9.23
C MET A 1 9.33 -4.17 -7.72
N ALA A 2 8.27 -4.39 -6.95
CA ALA A 2 8.35 -4.40 -5.50
C ALA A 2 9.15 -5.61 -5.00
N THR A 3 9.94 -5.39 -3.95
CA THR A 3 10.67 -6.44 -3.24
C THR A 3 10.16 -6.57 -1.82
N THR A 4 10.17 -7.76 -1.26
CA THR A 4 9.72 -8.05 0.10
C THR A 4 10.67 -8.98 0.83
N GLN A 5 10.71 -8.86 2.15
CA GLN A 5 11.45 -9.74 3.04
C GLN A 5 10.64 -10.03 4.30
N ILE A 6 10.82 -11.20 4.88
CA ILE A 6 10.26 -11.60 6.17
C ILE A 6 11.43 -11.85 7.11
N THR A 7 11.35 -11.32 8.33
CA THR A 7 12.38 -11.59 9.36
C THR A 7 12.38 -13.06 9.77
N PRO A 8 13.53 -13.62 10.22
CA PRO A 8 13.65 -15.03 10.59
C PRO A 8 12.67 -15.49 11.67
N ASP A 9 12.28 -14.59 12.58
CA ASP A 9 11.28 -14.82 13.62
C ASP A 9 9.82 -14.71 13.15
N SER A 10 9.61 -14.44 11.84
CA SER A 10 8.29 -14.22 11.22
C SER A 10 7.47 -13.13 11.89
N ASN A 11 8.11 -12.13 12.49
CA ASN A 11 7.43 -11.02 13.17
C ASN A 11 7.27 -9.78 12.31
N VAL A 12 8.14 -9.56 11.34
CA VAL A 12 8.18 -8.36 10.50
C VAL A 12 8.22 -8.70 9.03
N VAL A 13 7.40 -8.02 8.26
CA VAL A 13 7.46 -7.97 6.79
C VAL A 13 7.94 -6.59 6.37
N THR A 14 8.94 -6.53 5.51
CA THR A 14 9.36 -5.30 4.84
C THR A 14 9.06 -5.39 3.35
N ALA A 15 8.74 -4.26 2.74
CA ALA A 15 8.55 -4.17 1.30
C ALA A 15 9.04 -2.82 0.80
N GLU A 16 9.52 -2.76 -0.43
CA GLU A 16 9.89 -1.49 -1.05
C GLU A 16 9.67 -1.48 -2.56
N ILE A 17 9.42 -0.28 -3.08
CA ILE A 17 9.28 -0.02 -4.51
C ILE A 17 9.69 1.42 -4.81
N LEU A 18 10.30 1.63 -5.98
CA LEU A 18 10.55 2.97 -6.52
C LEU A 18 9.42 3.35 -7.47
N ILE A 19 8.78 4.49 -7.22
CA ILE A 19 7.67 5.04 -8.03
C ILE A 19 8.13 6.34 -8.68
N ALA A 20 7.90 6.48 -9.97
CA ALA A 20 8.27 7.65 -10.76
C ALA A 20 7.25 8.80 -10.60
N ALA A 21 7.01 9.21 -9.36
CA ALA A 21 6.15 10.33 -8.99
C ALA A 21 6.62 10.93 -7.66
N PRO A 22 6.35 12.22 -7.41
CA PRO A 22 6.77 12.87 -6.17
C PRO A 22 6.03 12.32 -4.94
N PRO A 23 6.63 12.43 -3.72
CA PRO A 23 6.02 11.89 -2.49
C PRO A 23 4.60 12.36 -2.22
N ASP A 24 4.27 13.61 -2.49
CA ASP A 24 2.90 14.13 -2.33
C ASP A 24 1.87 13.36 -3.16
N ARG A 25 2.21 12.99 -4.38
CA ARG A 25 1.31 12.24 -5.26
C ARG A 25 1.12 10.80 -4.77
N VAL A 26 2.19 10.18 -4.28
CA VAL A 26 2.13 8.83 -3.70
C VAL A 26 1.35 8.83 -2.39
N PHE A 27 1.60 9.83 -1.53
CA PHE A 27 0.87 10.00 -0.28
C PHE A 27 -0.65 10.16 -0.50
N GLN A 28 -1.04 10.94 -1.51
CA GLN A 28 -2.43 11.10 -1.89
C GLN A 28 -3.07 9.77 -2.32
N ALA A 29 -2.37 8.97 -3.13
CA ALA A 29 -2.87 7.66 -3.54
C ALA A 29 -3.08 6.70 -2.36
N LEU A 30 -2.23 6.81 -1.32
CA LEU A 30 -2.30 5.98 -0.10
C LEU A 30 -3.37 6.42 0.90
N THR A 31 -3.83 7.66 0.85
CA THR A 31 -4.66 8.24 1.91
C THR A 31 -6.04 8.73 1.45
N ASP A 32 -6.21 9.00 0.17
CA ASP A 32 -7.51 9.39 -0.38
C ASP A 32 -8.37 8.14 -0.62
N PRO A 33 -9.48 7.96 0.12
CA PRO A 33 -10.32 6.77 -0.01
C PRO A 33 -10.93 6.62 -1.41
N LYS A 34 -11.18 7.71 -2.12
CA LYS A 34 -11.67 7.66 -3.51
C LYS A 34 -10.62 7.09 -4.46
N GLN A 35 -9.36 7.48 -4.29
CA GLN A 35 -8.27 6.93 -5.09
C GLN A 35 -7.99 5.47 -4.72
N MET A 36 -7.93 5.14 -3.43
CA MET A 36 -7.73 3.75 -2.99
C MET A 36 -8.78 2.79 -3.56
N SER A 37 -10.02 3.19 -3.64
CA SER A 37 -11.09 2.40 -4.26
C SER A 37 -10.90 2.16 -5.76
N GLN A 38 -10.10 2.98 -6.44
CA GLN A 38 -9.80 2.81 -7.87
C GLN A 38 -8.67 1.84 -8.15
N TRP A 39 -7.67 1.76 -7.28
CA TRP A 39 -6.46 1.00 -7.57
C TRP A 39 -6.22 -0.21 -6.67
N TRP A 40 -6.78 -0.26 -5.45
CA TRP A 40 -6.51 -1.33 -4.50
C TRP A 40 -7.42 -2.53 -4.76
N GLY A 41 -6.90 -3.53 -5.40
CA GLY A 41 -7.59 -4.76 -5.78
C GLY A 41 -7.35 -5.15 -7.23
N GLU A 42 -7.89 -6.28 -7.63
CA GLU A 42 -7.74 -6.84 -8.98
C GLU A 42 -8.96 -7.69 -9.33
N LYS A 43 -9.38 -7.62 -10.59
CA LYS A 43 -10.44 -8.49 -11.13
C LYS A 43 -10.09 -9.96 -10.92
N GLY A 44 -11.03 -10.74 -10.41
CA GLY A 44 -10.83 -12.16 -10.15
C GLY A 44 -10.07 -12.48 -8.85
N MET A 45 -9.66 -11.47 -8.07
CA MET A 45 -9.00 -11.65 -6.78
C MET A 45 -9.83 -11.08 -5.64
N TYR A 46 -9.88 -9.78 -5.50
CA TYR A 46 -10.76 -9.06 -4.59
C TYR A 46 -10.90 -7.61 -5.01
N ARG A 47 -11.94 -6.97 -4.53
CA ARG A 47 -12.13 -5.53 -4.69
C ARG A 47 -12.71 -4.92 -3.42
N VAL A 48 -12.32 -3.69 -3.17
CA VAL A 48 -12.89 -2.87 -2.11
C VAL A 48 -14.24 -2.32 -2.58
N THR A 49 -15.27 -2.50 -1.74
CA THR A 49 -16.64 -2.04 -2.00
C THR A 49 -17.00 -0.79 -1.21
N ALA A 50 -16.34 -0.58 -0.08
CA ALA A 50 -16.48 0.62 0.74
C ALA A 50 -15.14 0.97 1.39
N ASN A 51 -14.85 2.25 1.43
CA ASN A 51 -13.60 2.77 1.98
C ASN A 51 -13.85 4.15 2.60
N ALA A 52 -13.45 4.33 3.85
CA ALA A 52 -13.63 5.57 4.59
C ALA A 52 -12.37 5.90 5.40
N SER A 53 -12.00 7.17 5.46
CA SER A 53 -10.79 7.62 6.13
C SER A 53 -11.01 8.97 6.80
N ASP A 54 -10.61 9.05 8.07
CA ASP A 54 -10.44 10.30 8.82
C ASP A 54 -8.93 10.51 9.03
N LEU A 55 -8.30 11.21 8.07
CA LEU A 55 -6.85 11.35 7.98
C LEU A 55 -6.31 12.34 9.01
N ARG A 56 -6.17 11.88 10.25
CA ARG A 56 -5.54 12.58 11.37
C ARG A 56 -5.00 11.56 12.38
N PRO A 57 -4.00 11.89 13.21
CA PRO A 57 -3.59 11.03 14.31
C PRO A 57 -4.79 10.67 15.20
N GLY A 58 -5.00 9.38 15.48
CA GLY A 58 -6.17 8.86 16.18
C GLY A 58 -7.42 8.68 15.32
N GLY A 59 -7.42 9.17 14.07
CA GLY A 59 -8.52 8.96 13.12
C GLY A 59 -8.59 7.50 12.64
N LYS A 60 -9.75 7.10 12.14
CA LYS A 60 -9.99 5.74 11.65
C LYS A 60 -9.94 5.67 10.13
N TRP A 61 -9.43 4.56 9.65
CA TRP A 61 -9.57 4.13 8.28
C TRP A 61 -10.21 2.75 8.27
N SER A 62 -11.29 2.61 7.52
CA SER A 62 -11.98 1.32 7.36
C SER A 62 -12.15 0.98 5.89
N SER A 63 -12.03 -0.30 5.59
CA SER A 63 -12.20 -0.84 4.25
C SER A 63 -13.03 -2.09 4.32
N SER A 64 -13.98 -2.23 3.41
CA SER A 64 -14.76 -3.46 3.23
C SER A 64 -14.64 -3.91 1.78
N GLY A 65 -14.67 -5.19 1.53
CA GLY A 65 -14.57 -5.72 0.19
C GLY A 65 -15.08 -7.14 0.06
N VAL A 66 -14.98 -7.65 -1.15
CA VAL A 66 -15.42 -9.00 -1.52
C VAL A 66 -14.28 -9.69 -2.26
N GLY A 67 -13.95 -10.90 -1.83
CA GLY A 67 -13.00 -11.78 -2.51
C GLY A 67 -13.60 -12.45 -3.75
N ALA A 68 -12.74 -13.12 -4.53
CA ALA A 68 -13.15 -13.86 -5.72
C ALA A 68 -14.13 -15.00 -5.43
N ASP A 69 -14.10 -15.53 -4.22
CA ASP A 69 -15.01 -16.57 -3.72
C ASP A 69 -16.37 -16.02 -3.20
N GLY A 70 -16.59 -14.71 -3.34
CA GLY A 70 -17.80 -14.03 -2.85
C GLY A 70 -17.82 -13.76 -1.35
N LYS A 71 -16.77 -14.12 -0.61
CA LYS A 71 -16.68 -13.83 0.82
C LYS A 71 -16.34 -12.38 1.08
N GLU A 72 -17.05 -11.79 2.02
CA GLU A 72 -16.78 -10.44 2.49
C GLU A 72 -15.56 -10.41 3.42
N PHE A 73 -14.83 -9.31 3.37
CA PHE A 73 -13.76 -9.02 4.31
C PHE A 73 -13.83 -7.57 4.78
N THR A 74 -13.27 -7.31 5.95
CA THR A 74 -13.09 -5.95 6.49
C THR A 74 -11.66 -5.77 6.96
N VAL A 75 -11.23 -4.52 6.94
CA VAL A 75 -10.00 -4.06 7.58
C VAL A 75 -10.31 -2.80 8.36
N ASP A 76 -9.97 -2.80 9.63
CA ASP A 76 -10.06 -1.64 10.50
C ASP A 76 -8.65 -1.15 10.86
N SER A 77 -8.45 0.15 10.76
CA SER A 77 -7.18 0.79 11.01
C SER A 77 -7.35 2.06 11.80
N GLU A 78 -6.32 2.42 12.55
CA GLU A 78 -6.20 3.71 13.23
C GLU A 78 -4.88 4.35 12.82
N TYR A 79 -4.92 5.60 12.42
CA TYR A 79 -3.72 6.38 12.15
C TYR A 79 -3.01 6.71 13.46
N LEU A 80 -1.76 6.28 13.60
CA LEU A 80 -0.94 6.51 14.79
C LEU A 80 -0.04 7.73 14.61
N GLU A 81 0.55 7.90 13.43
CA GLU A 81 1.47 8.97 13.11
C GLU A 81 1.31 9.38 11.64
N ILE A 82 1.27 10.68 11.39
CA ILE A 82 1.19 11.25 10.05
C ILE A 82 2.15 12.43 9.97
N ASP A 83 3.10 12.37 9.04
CA ASP A 83 3.97 13.49 8.67
C ASP A 83 4.01 13.57 7.15
N ARG A 84 3.05 14.30 6.58
CA ARG A 84 2.87 14.42 5.14
C ARG A 84 4.02 15.19 4.50
N PRO A 85 4.58 14.73 3.36
CA PRO A 85 4.25 13.50 2.62
C PRO A 85 5.18 12.33 2.93
N ARG A 86 5.94 12.37 4.05
CA ARG A 86 7.08 11.48 4.31
C ARG A 86 6.73 10.21 5.07
N LEU A 87 5.70 10.27 5.93
CA LEU A 87 5.44 9.21 6.91
C LEU A 87 3.96 9.01 7.14
N LEU A 88 3.57 7.74 7.16
CA LEU A 88 2.25 7.28 7.55
C LEU A 88 2.41 6.02 8.40
N VAL A 89 1.89 6.03 9.63
CA VAL A 89 1.87 4.87 10.52
C VAL A 89 0.44 4.58 10.93
N TYR A 90 0.00 3.33 10.76
CA TYR A 90 -1.35 2.92 11.09
C TYR A 90 -1.40 1.46 11.56
N THR A 91 -2.43 1.13 12.31
CA THR A 91 -2.73 -0.25 12.67
C THR A 91 -3.43 -0.96 11.51
N TRP A 92 -3.24 -2.25 11.42
CA TRP A 92 -3.87 -3.10 10.41
C TRP A 92 -4.54 -4.27 11.10
N ASN A 93 -5.87 -4.28 11.10
CA ASN A 93 -6.68 -5.30 11.76
C ASN A 93 -7.65 -5.93 10.75
N PRO A 94 -7.20 -6.95 10.00
CA PRO A 94 -8.01 -7.60 8.99
C PRO A 94 -8.93 -8.66 9.59
N SER A 95 -10.06 -8.95 8.94
CA SER A 95 -10.96 -10.06 9.28
C SER A 95 -10.47 -11.42 8.76
N PHE A 96 -9.36 -11.46 8.05
CA PHE A 96 -8.71 -12.65 7.49
C PHE A 96 -7.36 -12.94 8.18
N TYR A 97 -6.72 -14.07 7.87
CA TYR A 97 -5.48 -14.53 8.52
C TYR A 97 -5.58 -14.58 10.05
N HIS A 98 -6.70 -15.12 10.56
CA HIS A 98 -6.96 -15.24 12.02
C HIS A 98 -6.96 -13.88 12.74
N ALA A 99 -7.30 -12.80 12.04
CA ALA A 99 -7.40 -11.45 12.59
C ALA A 99 -6.12 -10.98 13.31
N VAL A 100 -4.95 -11.29 12.76
CA VAL A 100 -3.66 -10.86 13.33
C VAL A 100 -3.53 -9.35 13.18
N LYS A 101 -3.56 -8.65 14.31
CA LYS A 101 -3.38 -7.20 14.35
C LYS A 101 -1.89 -6.83 14.25
N THR A 102 -1.57 -6.00 13.29
CA THR A 102 -0.21 -5.52 13.05
C THR A 102 -0.16 -4.00 12.96
N THR A 103 1.04 -3.44 12.92
CA THR A 103 1.27 -2.02 12.67
C THR A 103 2.08 -1.87 11.39
N VAL A 104 1.63 -0.98 10.53
CA VAL A 104 2.28 -0.64 9.26
C VAL A 104 2.93 0.74 9.38
N ARG A 105 4.20 0.82 9.06
CA ARG A 105 4.95 2.05 8.88
C ARG A 105 5.29 2.21 7.41
N CYS A 106 4.85 3.30 6.80
CA CYS A 106 5.11 3.65 5.42
C CYS A 106 5.96 4.92 5.36
N GLU A 107 7.16 4.81 4.84
CA GLU A 107 8.07 5.94 4.61
C GLU A 107 8.15 6.23 3.11
N LEU A 108 8.05 7.51 2.76
CA LEU A 108 8.11 8.01 1.39
C LEU A 108 9.35 8.89 1.25
N GLU A 109 10.42 8.32 0.69
CA GLU A 109 11.68 9.03 0.53
C GLU A 109 11.80 9.59 -0.90
N PRO A 110 12.04 10.91 -1.06
CA PRO A 110 12.28 11.47 -2.39
C PRO A 110 13.54 10.85 -3.01
N ARG A 111 13.48 10.58 -4.31
CA ARG A 111 14.60 10.07 -5.11
C ARG A 111 14.66 10.79 -6.44
N ASP A 112 15.87 11.04 -6.91
CA ASP A 112 16.06 11.48 -8.28
C ASP A 112 15.87 10.29 -9.23
N VAL A 113 14.96 10.42 -10.19
CA VAL A 113 14.70 9.38 -11.20
C VAL A 113 15.28 9.85 -12.51
N HIS A 114 16.36 9.18 -12.97
CA HIS A 114 16.92 9.41 -14.28
C HIS A 114 16.16 8.58 -15.32
N GLY A 115 15.72 9.23 -16.40
CA GLY A 115 15.36 8.50 -17.62
C GLY A 115 13.91 8.18 -17.86
N LEU A 116 12.96 9.01 -17.47
CA LEU A 116 11.66 9.00 -18.14
C LEU A 116 11.85 9.63 -19.52
N GLN A 117 11.84 8.77 -20.56
CA GLN A 117 11.97 9.17 -21.97
C GLN A 117 10.82 10.07 -22.38
N HIS A 118 11.00 11.37 -22.25
CA HIS A 118 10.32 12.34 -23.08
C HIS A 118 11.39 12.94 -24.01
N ARG A 119 11.08 12.97 -25.29
CA ARG A 119 11.93 13.61 -26.32
C ARG A 119 12.20 15.06 -25.90
N GLY A 120 13.38 15.30 -25.33
CA GLY A 120 13.83 16.59 -24.85
C GLY A 120 15.04 16.45 -23.92
N PRO A 121 15.72 17.55 -23.52
CA PRO A 121 16.84 17.46 -22.59
C PRO A 121 16.36 16.77 -21.31
N GLN A 122 17.13 15.80 -20.84
CA GLN A 122 16.82 14.93 -19.71
C GLN A 122 16.39 15.75 -18.48
N ARG A 123 15.09 15.79 -18.19
CA ARG A 123 14.62 16.34 -16.92
C ARG A 123 14.76 15.25 -15.88
N VAL A 124 15.56 15.53 -14.85
CA VAL A 124 15.56 14.77 -13.61
C VAL A 124 14.19 14.96 -12.98
N GLY A 125 13.37 13.91 -12.93
CA GLY A 125 12.10 13.91 -12.24
C GLY A 125 12.27 13.47 -10.80
N THR A 126 11.45 13.98 -9.87
CA THR A 126 11.39 13.49 -8.49
C THR A 126 10.57 12.22 -8.44
N GLY A 127 11.19 11.12 -8.03
CA GLY A 127 10.53 9.86 -7.70
C GLY A 127 10.39 9.68 -6.19
N THR A 128 9.80 8.58 -5.81
CA THR A 128 9.60 8.20 -4.40
C THR A 128 10.02 6.75 -4.18
N LEU A 129 10.95 6.52 -3.27
CA LEU A 129 11.18 5.20 -2.70
C LEU A 129 10.17 4.99 -1.57
N VAL A 130 9.24 4.08 -1.79
CA VAL A 130 8.25 3.66 -0.79
C VAL A 130 8.83 2.51 0.01
N LYS A 131 8.91 2.68 1.32
CA LYS A 131 9.37 1.65 2.26
C LYS A 131 8.25 1.29 3.22
N ILE A 132 7.91 0.01 3.25
CA ILE A 132 6.91 -0.54 4.16
C ILE A 132 7.60 -1.39 5.21
N ARG A 133 7.19 -1.21 6.46
CA ARG A 133 7.51 -2.10 7.57
C ARG A 133 6.22 -2.45 8.30
N GLN A 134 5.82 -3.71 8.20
CA GLN A 134 4.66 -4.23 8.92
C GLN A 134 5.13 -5.21 9.99
N GLN A 135 4.78 -4.94 11.24
CA GLN A 135 5.26 -5.71 12.39
C GLN A 135 4.13 -6.12 13.32
N GLY A 136 4.36 -7.15 14.10
CA GLY A 136 3.39 -7.68 15.06
C GLY A 136 2.76 -9.00 14.62
N PHE A 137 3.38 -9.71 13.67
CA PHE A 137 2.91 -11.04 13.26
C PHE A 137 3.15 -12.12 14.32
N ALA A 138 4.00 -11.84 15.32
CA ALA A 138 4.22 -12.71 16.48
C ALA A 138 4.57 -14.17 16.13
N GLY A 139 5.36 -14.36 15.08
CA GLY A 139 5.77 -15.69 14.61
C GLY A 139 4.74 -16.40 13.74
N ASN A 140 3.61 -15.75 13.41
CA ASN A 140 2.61 -16.31 12.48
C ASN A 140 3.12 -16.26 11.03
N LEU A 141 3.81 -17.31 10.63
CA LEU A 141 4.42 -17.40 9.29
C LEU A 141 3.38 -17.36 8.17
N GLU A 142 2.19 -17.94 8.36
CA GLU A 142 1.12 -17.92 7.37
C GLU A 142 0.66 -16.48 7.09
N ALA A 143 0.37 -15.72 8.15
CA ALA A 143 -0.02 -14.32 8.03
C ALA A 143 1.10 -13.46 7.44
N ALA A 144 2.35 -13.62 7.89
CA ALA A 144 3.51 -12.90 7.37
C ALA A 144 3.71 -13.18 5.88
N THR A 145 3.64 -14.44 5.46
CA THR A 145 3.79 -14.85 4.05
C THR A 145 2.65 -14.27 3.19
N GLY A 146 1.41 -14.34 3.67
CA GLY A 146 0.26 -13.78 2.97
C GLY A 146 0.39 -12.26 2.75
N HIS A 147 0.80 -11.52 3.77
CA HIS A 147 1.02 -10.08 3.67
C HIS A 147 2.23 -9.72 2.81
N SER A 148 3.31 -10.50 2.88
CA SER A 148 4.48 -10.31 2.00
C SER A 148 4.08 -10.41 0.52
N ARG A 149 3.32 -11.43 0.14
CA ARG A 149 2.78 -11.57 -1.23
C ARG A 149 1.78 -10.46 -1.57
N GLY A 150 0.97 -10.05 -0.59
CA GLY A 150 0.03 -8.95 -0.72
C GLY A 150 0.75 -7.64 -1.04
N TRP A 151 1.82 -7.31 -0.35
CA TRP A 151 2.59 -6.10 -0.60
C TRP A 151 3.19 -6.02 -2.00
N VAL A 152 3.68 -7.13 -2.54
CA VAL A 152 4.18 -7.16 -3.93
C VAL A 152 3.09 -6.70 -4.90
N ARG A 153 1.87 -7.20 -4.74
CA ARG A 153 0.72 -6.83 -5.58
C ARG A 153 0.27 -5.40 -5.33
N VAL A 154 0.02 -5.04 -4.08
CA VAL A 154 -0.50 -3.72 -3.69
C VAL A 154 0.43 -2.59 -4.14
N LEU A 155 1.73 -2.73 -3.92
CA LEU A 155 2.70 -1.73 -4.36
C LEU A 155 2.79 -1.66 -5.88
N GLY A 156 2.68 -2.78 -6.58
CA GLY A 156 2.62 -2.81 -8.04
C GLY A 156 1.36 -2.14 -8.60
N TRP A 157 0.21 -2.35 -8.00
CA TRP A 157 -1.04 -1.68 -8.38
C TRP A 157 -0.99 -0.18 -8.13
N MET A 158 -0.45 0.24 -6.99
CA MET A 158 -0.26 1.65 -6.68
C MET A 158 0.69 2.32 -7.66
N GLN A 159 1.80 1.67 -7.99
CA GLN A 159 2.73 2.16 -9.02
C GLN A 159 2.04 2.37 -10.36
N ALA A 160 1.30 1.36 -10.83
CA ALA A 160 0.56 1.43 -12.08
C ALA A 160 -0.49 2.56 -12.10
N PHE A 161 -1.18 2.76 -11.00
CA PHE A 161 -2.14 3.85 -10.84
C PHE A 161 -1.46 5.22 -10.85
N VAL A 162 -0.40 5.39 -10.05
CA VAL A 162 0.27 6.68 -9.89
C VAL A 162 1.02 7.10 -11.15
N GLU A 163 1.71 6.17 -11.80
CA GLU A 163 2.54 6.44 -12.97
C GLU A 163 1.74 6.47 -14.29
N ARG A 164 0.69 5.65 -14.42
CA ARG A 164 -0.03 5.43 -15.68
C ARG A 164 -1.54 5.64 -15.60
N GLY A 165 -2.09 5.91 -14.41
CA GLY A 165 -3.54 6.07 -14.21
C GLY A 165 -4.32 4.76 -14.33
N GLU A 166 -3.66 3.61 -14.24
CA GLU A 166 -4.33 2.31 -14.32
C GLU A 166 -5.18 2.04 -13.09
N THR A 167 -6.44 1.69 -13.30
CA THR A 167 -7.39 1.33 -12.26
C THR A 167 -7.68 -0.18 -12.27
N ILE A 168 -8.43 -0.67 -11.29
CA ILE A 168 -8.94 -2.05 -11.27
C ILE A 168 -9.66 -2.39 -12.58
N GLU A 169 -10.40 -1.43 -13.16
CA GLU A 169 -11.18 -1.64 -14.37
C GLU A 169 -10.34 -1.66 -15.66
N THR A 170 -9.23 -0.90 -15.67
CA THR A 170 -8.39 -0.75 -16.88
C THR A 170 -7.17 -1.68 -16.89
N ARG A 171 -6.83 -2.25 -15.76
CA ARG A 171 -5.70 -3.17 -15.64
C ARG A 171 -6.04 -4.53 -16.28
N THR A 172 -5.17 -4.98 -17.18
CA THR A 172 -5.30 -6.25 -17.95
C THR A 172 -4.29 -7.28 -17.46
#